data_d8b82facee02da42593cc87b6e6f8835
#
_entry.id   d8b82facee02da42593cc87b6e6f8835
#
_cell.length_a   1.000
_cell.length_b   1.000
_cell.length_c   1.000
_cell.angle_alpha   90.00
_cell.angle_beta   90.00
_cell.angle_gamma   90.00
#
_symmetry.space_group_name_H-M   'P 1'
#
loop_
_entity.id
_entity.type
_entity.pdbx_description
1 polymer ?
#
loop_
_entity_poly.entity_id
_entity_poly.type
_entity_poly.pdbx_seq_one_letter_code
_entity_poly.pdbx_strand_id
1 'polypeptide(L)'
;MRRLYRGLNDLFIFAQQSGLSVLVMHHNRKGAHSSDPFEDVAGSMAFTSLPDAALVMRKEFQGSADAILYGRGRDLDEFDHGLAFEGKRWEIIGDVASARRFAQRQKIIDCIGDETKTPKEISEATGEKVNNVNRLLRKMVEAGELENRNYGQYSIPIPG
;
A
#
# COMPACT_ATOMS: atom_id res chain seq x y z
N MET A 1 2.87 -21.94 -23.88
CA MET A 1 2.11 -22.13 -22.62
C MET A 1 2.28 -23.52 -22.00
N ARG A 2 2.02 -24.64 -22.69
CA ARG A 2 2.13 -26.00 -22.11
C ARG A 2 3.50 -26.35 -21.47
N ARG A 3 4.63 -25.89 -22.06
CA ARG A 3 5.97 -26.17 -21.52
C ARG A 3 6.25 -25.50 -20.17
N LEU A 4 5.82 -24.26 -20.00
CA LEU A 4 6.02 -23.51 -18.76
C LEU A 4 5.20 -24.09 -17.61
N TYR A 5 3.93 -24.39 -17.87
CA TYR A 5 3.05 -25.04 -16.91
C TYR A 5 3.64 -26.40 -16.43
N ARG A 6 4.17 -27.19 -17.36
CA ARG A 6 4.78 -28.48 -17.05
C ARG A 6 6.02 -28.32 -16.16
N GLY A 7 6.93 -27.39 -16.48
CA GLY A 7 8.13 -27.15 -15.67
C GLY A 7 7.83 -26.64 -14.26
N LEU A 8 6.82 -25.77 -14.10
CA LEU A 8 6.38 -25.32 -12.77
C LEU A 8 5.72 -26.44 -11.97
N ASN A 9 4.92 -27.29 -12.62
CA ASN A 9 4.30 -28.44 -11.97
C ASN A 9 5.34 -29.47 -11.52
N ASP A 10 6.37 -29.73 -12.34
CA ASP A 10 7.47 -30.65 -11.98
C ASP A 10 8.25 -30.09 -10.78
N LEU A 11 8.48 -28.77 -10.73
CA LEU A 11 9.11 -28.09 -9.60
C LEU A 11 8.26 -28.19 -8.32
N PHE A 12 6.95 -28.01 -8.44
CA PHE A 12 6.01 -28.15 -7.33
C PHE A 12 6.02 -29.57 -6.75
N ILE A 13 5.95 -30.60 -7.62
CA ILE A 13 6.03 -32.01 -7.20
C ILE A 13 7.35 -32.28 -6.50
N PHE A 14 8.46 -31.80 -7.06
CA PHE A 14 9.79 -31.95 -6.45
C PHE A 14 9.84 -31.31 -5.05
N ALA A 15 9.35 -30.09 -4.90
CA ALA A 15 9.30 -29.37 -3.62
C ALA A 15 8.52 -30.18 -2.57
N GLN A 16 7.33 -30.67 -2.92
CA GLN A 16 6.51 -31.50 -2.03
C GLN A 16 7.19 -32.80 -1.62
N GLN A 17 7.77 -33.53 -2.59
CA GLN A 17 8.43 -34.79 -2.30
C GLN A 17 9.70 -34.66 -1.46
N SER A 18 10.37 -33.50 -1.59
CA SER A 18 11.62 -33.22 -0.88
C SER A 18 11.40 -32.48 0.45
N GLY A 19 10.17 -32.08 0.78
CA GLY A 19 9.88 -31.26 1.96
C GLY A 19 10.55 -29.88 1.92
N LEU A 20 10.75 -29.32 0.70
CA LEU A 20 11.43 -28.04 0.50
C LEU A 20 10.43 -26.93 0.18
N SER A 21 10.73 -25.74 0.66
CA SER A 21 10.08 -24.51 0.21
C SER A 21 10.85 -23.93 -0.97
N VAL A 22 10.17 -23.61 -2.06
CA VAL A 22 10.76 -23.05 -3.28
C VAL A 22 10.16 -21.68 -3.56
N LEU A 23 10.99 -20.66 -3.61
CA LEU A 23 10.60 -19.30 -4.02
C LEU A 23 10.99 -19.07 -5.47
N VAL A 24 10.00 -18.84 -6.34
CA VAL A 24 10.21 -18.51 -7.75
C VAL A 24 10.00 -17.01 -7.95
N MET A 25 11.03 -16.31 -8.43
CA MET A 25 10.95 -14.90 -8.76
C MET A 25 10.66 -14.69 -10.24
N HIS A 26 9.69 -13.84 -10.53
CA HIS A 26 9.29 -13.48 -11.89
C HIS A 26 8.98 -11.98 -11.98
N HIS A 27 9.02 -11.41 -13.17
CA HIS A 27 8.67 -10.01 -13.40
C HIS A 27 7.22 -9.85 -13.86
N ASN A 28 6.62 -8.70 -13.52
CA ASN A 28 5.32 -8.31 -14.03
C ASN A 28 5.41 -7.86 -15.50
N ARG A 29 4.29 -7.86 -16.22
CA ARG A 29 4.21 -7.29 -17.56
C ARG A 29 4.53 -5.81 -17.52
N LYS A 30 5.28 -5.34 -18.50
CA LYS A 30 5.60 -3.92 -18.64
C LYS A 30 4.34 -3.12 -18.97
N GLY A 31 4.03 -2.11 -18.13
CA GLY A 31 2.87 -1.24 -18.33
C GLY A 31 1.51 -1.85 -17.97
N ALA A 32 1.46 -3.04 -17.37
CA ALA A 32 0.21 -3.63 -16.90
C ALA A 32 -0.21 -2.97 -15.57
N HIS A 33 -1.47 -2.56 -15.50
CA HIS A 33 -2.15 -2.06 -14.29
C HIS A 33 -3.60 -2.55 -14.33
N SER A 34 -3.77 -3.88 -14.31
CA SER A 34 -5.11 -4.48 -14.21
C SER A 34 -5.72 -4.23 -12.84
N SER A 35 -7.04 -4.36 -12.72
CA SER A 35 -7.74 -4.24 -11.44
C SER A 35 -7.30 -5.31 -10.44
N ASP A 36 -7.01 -6.53 -10.92
CA ASP A 36 -6.38 -7.60 -10.14
C ASP A 36 -4.85 -7.56 -10.34
N PRO A 37 -4.05 -7.32 -9.28
CA PRO A 37 -2.59 -7.33 -9.33
C PRO A 37 -1.99 -8.62 -9.91
N PHE A 38 -2.64 -9.73 -9.68
CA PHE A 38 -2.14 -11.05 -10.09
C PHE A 38 -2.27 -11.32 -11.60
N GLU A 39 -3.10 -10.56 -12.30
CA GLU A 39 -3.16 -10.57 -13.77
C GLU A 39 -1.95 -9.91 -14.43
N ASP A 40 -1.20 -9.08 -13.70
CA ASP A 40 -0.01 -8.41 -14.21
C ASP A 40 1.20 -9.34 -14.33
N VAL A 41 1.14 -10.52 -13.72
CA VAL A 41 2.25 -11.48 -13.79
C VAL A 41 2.45 -11.93 -15.24
N ALA A 42 3.67 -11.72 -15.75
CA ALA A 42 4.00 -12.04 -17.13
C ALA A 42 3.92 -13.55 -17.40
N GLY A 43 3.39 -13.91 -18.55
CA GLY A 43 3.54 -15.23 -19.15
C GLY A 43 2.39 -16.19 -18.97
N SER A 44 1.90 -16.51 -17.78
CA SER A 44 0.88 -17.55 -17.63
C SER A 44 0.18 -17.49 -16.27
N MET A 45 -1.10 -17.79 -16.23
CA MET A 45 -1.86 -18.03 -14.99
C MET A 45 -1.21 -19.14 -14.12
N ALA A 46 -0.33 -19.97 -14.68
CA ALA A 46 0.38 -21.01 -13.94
C ALA A 46 1.22 -20.43 -12.77
N PHE A 47 1.74 -19.21 -12.89
CA PHE A 47 2.51 -18.56 -11.83
C PHE A 47 1.66 -18.11 -10.63
N THR A 48 0.35 -18.00 -10.80
CA THR A 48 -0.57 -17.55 -9.75
C THR A 48 -1.52 -18.65 -9.29
N SER A 49 -1.65 -19.75 -10.06
CA SER A 49 -2.60 -20.82 -9.76
C SER A 49 -1.96 -22.13 -9.25
N LEU A 50 -0.68 -22.36 -9.53
CA LEU A 50 0.04 -23.57 -9.06
C LEU A 50 0.69 -23.41 -7.67
N PRO A 51 1.33 -22.25 -7.34
CA PRO A 51 1.96 -22.06 -6.03
C PRO A 51 0.94 -22.09 -4.88
N ASP A 52 1.38 -22.47 -3.70
CA ASP A 52 0.58 -22.38 -2.48
C ASP A 52 0.31 -20.92 -2.10
N ALA A 53 1.26 -20.03 -2.43
CA ALA A 53 1.10 -18.58 -2.29
C ALA A 53 1.71 -17.84 -3.47
N ALA A 54 1.08 -16.73 -3.86
CA ALA A 54 1.57 -15.79 -4.86
C ALA A 54 1.71 -14.40 -4.22
N LEU A 55 2.86 -13.76 -4.46
CA LEU A 55 3.14 -12.40 -4.02
C LEU A 55 3.38 -11.53 -5.26
N VAL A 56 2.73 -10.37 -5.33
CA VAL A 56 2.90 -9.43 -6.44
C VAL A 56 3.27 -8.07 -5.88
N MET A 57 4.42 -7.55 -6.29
CA MET A 57 4.84 -6.20 -5.94
C MET A 57 4.54 -5.24 -7.09
N ARG A 58 3.83 -4.16 -6.81
CA ARG A 58 3.58 -3.04 -7.73
C ARG A 58 4.21 -1.77 -7.19
N LYS A 59 4.87 -1.01 -8.06
CA LYS A 59 5.33 0.32 -7.69
C LYS A 59 4.12 1.23 -7.50
N GLU A 60 4.09 1.96 -6.39
CA GLU A 60 3.06 2.95 -6.10
C GLU A 60 3.58 4.34 -6.51
N PHE A 61 2.70 5.15 -7.10
CA PHE A 61 3.03 6.51 -7.53
C PHE A 61 2.26 7.57 -6.73
N GLN A 62 1.34 7.15 -5.86
CA GLN A 62 0.50 8.05 -5.08
C GLN A 62 0.41 7.55 -3.64
N GLY A 63 1.07 8.25 -2.72
CA GLY A 63 1.01 7.94 -1.30
C GLY A 63 2.37 7.95 -0.62
N SER A 64 2.43 7.42 0.60
CA SER A 64 3.65 7.29 1.40
C SER A 64 4.42 5.99 1.13
N ALA A 65 3.83 5.06 0.40
CA ALA A 65 4.48 3.81 0.03
C ALA A 65 5.19 3.94 -1.32
N ASP A 66 6.39 3.36 -1.42
CA ASP A 66 7.13 3.25 -2.69
C ASP A 66 6.59 2.11 -3.55
N ALA A 67 6.03 1.08 -2.91
CA ALA A 67 5.40 -0.05 -3.55
C ALA A 67 4.28 -0.63 -2.69
N ILE A 68 3.42 -1.43 -3.32
CA ILE A 68 2.42 -2.26 -2.63
C ILE A 68 2.74 -3.72 -2.89
N LEU A 69 2.78 -4.52 -1.82
CA LEU A 69 2.89 -5.96 -1.87
C LEU A 69 1.51 -6.58 -1.68
N TYR A 70 1.02 -7.22 -2.71
CA TYR A 70 -0.21 -8.02 -2.69
C TYR A 70 0.14 -9.48 -2.46
N GLY A 71 -0.62 -10.15 -1.60
CA GLY A 71 -0.46 -11.57 -1.34
C GLY A 71 -1.79 -12.30 -1.36
N ARG A 72 -1.79 -13.51 -1.93
CA ARG A 72 -2.89 -14.46 -1.82
C ARG A 72 -2.36 -15.89 -1.89
N GLY A 73 -3.05 -16.83 -1.25
CA GLY A 73 -2.64 -18.22 -1.24
C GLY A 73 -3.75 -19.15 -0.79
N ARG A 74 -3.45 -20.45 -0.76
CA ARG A 74 -4.40 -21.48 -0.33
C ARG A 74 -4.72 -21.38 1.16
N ASP A 75 -3.68 -21.16 1.96
CA ASP A 75 -3.73 -21.06 3.42
C ASP A 75 -3.28 -19.67 3.90
N LEU A 76 -3.44 -18.66 3.04
CA LEU A 76 -3.05 -17.28 3.30
C LEU A 76 -4.22 -16.36 2.98
N ASP A 77 -4.68 -15.60 3.97
CA ASP A 77 -5.65 -14.53 3.74
C ASP A 77 -5.09 -13.48 2.78
N GLU A 78 -5.93 -12.98 1.89
CA GLU A 78 -5.53 -11.92 0.98
C GLU A 78 -5.12 -10.67 1.74
N PHE A 79 -3.98 -10.09 1.36
CA PHE A 79 -3.49 -8.85 1.94
C PHE A 79 -2.91 -7.90 0.90
N ASP A 80 -2.86 -6.62 1.26
CA ASP A 80 -2.12 -5.57 0.57
C ASP A 80 -1.33 -4.75 1.59
N HIS A 81 -0.01 -4.77 1.48
CA HIS A 81 0.88 -4.05 2.37
C HIS A 81 1.64 -2.96 1.62
N GLY A 82 1.63 -1.75 2.20
CA GLY A 82 2.52 -0.67 1.78
C GLY A 82 3.96 -0.97 2.14
N LEU A 83 4.86 -0.73 1.21
CA LEU A 83 6.29 -0.91 1.38
C LEU A 83 7.02 0.42 1.20
N ALA A 84 7.99 0.71 2.06
CA ALA A 84 9.00 1.75 1.88
C ALA A 84 10.36 1.13 1.55
N PHE A 85 11.16 1.82 0.72
CA PHE A 85 12.50 1.40 0.37
C PHE A 85 13.53 2.28 1.05
N GLU A 86 14.05 1.81 2.19
CA GLU A 86 15.02 2.55 2.99
C GLU A 86 16.29 1.71 3.22
N GLY A 87 17.44 2.35 3.21
CA GLY A 87 18.72 1.70 3.52
C GLY A 87 19.03 0.46 2.66
N LYS A 88 18.55 0.43 1.39
CA LYS A 88 18.63 -0.71 0.45
C LYS A 88 17.77 -1.92 0.85
N ARG A 89 16.77 -1.73 1.68
CA ARG A 89 15.82 -2.76 2.11
C ARG A 89 14.39 -2.29 1.88
N TRP A 90 13.50 -3.25 1.70
CA TRP A 90 12.07 -3.02 1.74
C TRP A 90 11.55 -3.26 3.17
N GLU A 91 10.77 -2.32 3.66
CA GLU A 91 10.12 -2.40 4.97
C GLU A 91 8.62 -2.30 4.81
N ILE A 92 7.87 -3.12 5.54
CA ILE A 92 6.40 -3.05 5.57
C ILE A 92 6.01 -1.88 6.46
N ILE A 93 5.30 -0.89 5.90
CA ILE A 93 4.81 0.29 6.62
C ILE A 93 3.34 0.19 7.04
N GLY A 94 2.71 -0.94 6.80
CA GLY A 94 1.32 -1.24 7.16
C GLY A 94 0.46 -1.66 5.98
N ASP A 95 -0.86 -1.84 6.22
CA ASP A 95 -1.80 -2.07 5.11
C ASP A 95 -1.96 -0.80 4.26
N VAL A 96 -2.35 -0.98 2.97
CA VAL A 96 -2.46 0.13 2.00
C VAL A 96 -3.46 1.19 2.47
N ALA A 97 -4.54 0.78 3.12
CA ALA A 97 -5.54 1.72 3.63
C ALA A 97 -4.97 2.55 4.79
N SER A 98 -4.17 1.95 5.66
CA SER A 98 -3.46 2.65 6.75
C SER A 98 -2.37 3.55 6.21
N ALA A 99 -1.57 3.08 5.24
CA ALA A 99 -0.54 3.89 4.58
C ALA A 99 -1.14 5.11 3.87
N ARG A 100 -2.26 4.94 3.16
CA ARG A 100 -2.98 6.06 2.52
C ARG A 100 -3.55 7.04 3.55
N ARG A 101 -4.13 6.54 4.65
CA ARG A 101 -4.61 7.38 5.75
C ARG A 101 -3.47 8.16 6.40
N PHE A 102 -2.34 7.52 6.62
CA PHE A 102 -1.15 8.17 7.16
C PHE A 102 -0.64 9.28 6.23
N ALA A 103 -0.50 9.01 4.94
CA ALA A 103 -0.08 10.00 3.95
C ALA A 103 -1.03 11.20 3.86
N GLN A 104 -2.35 10.97 3.92
CA GLN A 104 -3.33 12.06 3.92
C GLN A 104 -3.23 12.92 5.18
N ARG A 105 -3.01 12.31 6.34
CA ARG A 105 -2.78 13.02 7.61
C ARG A 105 -1.49 13.82 7.56
N GLN A 106 -0.40 13.21 7.07
CA GLN A 106 0.88 13.89 6.95
C GLN A 106 0.81 15.11 6.03
N LYS A 107 0.13 15.01 4.88
CA LYS A 107 -0.11 16.16 3.99
C LYS A 107 -0.84 17.31 4.70
N ILE A 108 -1.79 17.02 5.58
CA ILE A 108 -2.50 18.02 6.36
C ILE A 108 -1.57 18.65 7.40
N ILE A 109 -0.79 17.85 8.11
CA ILE A 109 0.19 18.33 9.10
C ILE A 109 1.22 19.24 8.42
N ASP A 110 1.79 18.81 7.30
CA ASP A 110 2.78 19.58 6.52
C ASP A 110 2.17 20.90 5.99
N CYS A 111 0.90 20.85 5.58
CA CYS A 111 0.18 22.03 5.12
C CYS A 111 -0.07 23.03 6.24
N ILE A 112 -0.41 22.58 7.45
CA ILE A 112 -0.65 23.44 8.62
C ILE A 112 0.67 24.04 9.10
N GLY A 113 1.73 23.23 9.26
CA GLY A 113 3.00 23.68 9.79
C GLY A 113 2.85 24.38 11.14
N ASP A 114 3.49 25.52 11.29
CA ASP A 114 3.42 26.35 12.52
C ASP A 114 2.24 27.34 12.54
N GLU A 115 1.37 27.28 11.53
CA GLU A 115 0.23 28.19 11.36
C GLU A 115 -1.09 27.57 11.82
N THR A 116 -2.15 28.38 11.82
CA THR A 116 -3.53 27.88 11.90
C THR A 116 -4.18 27.95 10.53
N LYS A 117 -4.89 26.89 10.12
CA LYS A 117 -5.56 26.86 8.81
C LYS A 117 -6.99 26.37 8.90
N THR A 118 -7.81 26.91 8.02
CA THR A 118 -9.20 26.49 7.84
C THR A 118 -9.28 25.25 6.92
N PRO A 119 -10.36 24.46 6.98
CA PRO A 119 -10.56 23.34 6.07
C PRO A 119 -10.54 23.74 4.59
N LYS A 120 -10.93 24.95 4.26
CA LYS A 120 -10.92 25.46 2.89
C LYS A 120 -9.49 25.69 2.40
N GLU A 121 -8.65 26.36 3.19
CA GLU A 121 -7.23 26.57 2.88
C GLU A 121 -6.46 25.24 2.76
N ILE A 122 -6.74 24.29 3.67
CA ILE A 122 -6.17 22.94 3.59
C ILE A 122 -6.63 22.21 2.33
N SER A 123 -7.91 22.32 1.97
CA SER A 123 -8.45 21.74 0.74
C SER A 123 -7.78 22.29 -0.51
N GLU A 124 -7.60 23.61 -0.59
CA GLU A 124 -6.93 24.28 -1.70
C GLU A 124 -5.44 23.88 -1.80
N ALA A 125 -4.74 23.81 -0.68
CA ALA A 125 -3.32 23.46 -0.65
C ALA A 125 -3.05 21.97 -0.93
N THR A 126 -3.91 21.07 -0.44
CA THR A 126 -3.73 19.60 -0.61
C THR A 126 -4.37 19.03 -1.86
N GLY A 127 -5.28 19.77 -2.50
CA GLY A 127 -6.09 19.30 -3.63
C GLY A 127 -7.22 18.32 -3.23
N GLU A 128 -7.44 18.11 -1.93
CA GLU A 128 -8.48 17.22 -1.41
C GLU A 128 -9.83 17.94 -1.35
N LYS A 129 -10.93 17.18 -1.54
CA LYS A 129 -12.29 17.77 -1.39
C LYS A 129 -12.54 18.20 0.05
N VAL A 130 -13.12 19.40 0.25
CA VAL A 130 -13.41 20.00 1.58
C VAL A 130 -14.13 19.02 2.51
N ASN A 131 -15.09 18.23 2.00
CA ASN A 131 -15.82 17.26 2.82
C ASN A 131 -14.90 16.15 3.35
N ASN A 132 -13.91 15.70 2.56
CA ASN A 132 -12.92 14.71 3.00
C ASN A 132 -11.99 15.33 4.05
N VAL A 133 -11.52 16.56 3.82
CA VAL A 133 -10.71 17.32 4.76
C VAL A 133 -11.44 17.46 6.10
N ASN A 134 -12.68 17.92 6.10
CA ASN A 134 -13.47 18.08 7.33
C ASN A 134 -13.61 16.78 8.13
N ARG A 135 -13.87 15.64 7.43
CA ARG A 135 -13.96 14.32 8.07
C ARG A 135 -12.63 13.89 8.68
N LEU A 136 -11.53 14.18 8.00
CA LEU A 136 -10.20 13.80 8.43
C LEU A 136 -9.73 14.66 9.61
N LEU A 137 -9.94 15.97 9.56
CA LEU A 137 -9.63 16.89 10.63
C LEU A 137 -10.32 16.52 11.95
N ARG A 138 -11.61 16.14 11.92
CA ARG A 138 -12.30 15.67 13.14
C ARG A 138 -11.59 14.45 13.74
N LYS A 139 -11.23 13.45 12.92
CA LYS A 139 -10.51 12.26 13.39
C LYS A 139 -9.13 12.58 13.93
N MET A 140 -8.45 13.55 13.35
CA MET A 140 -7.12 13.97 13.80
C MET A 140 -7.21 14.73 15.13
N VAL A 141 -8.25 15.52 15.35
CA VAL A 141 -8.54 16.16 16.65
C VAL A 141 -8.90 15.11 17.72
N GLU A 142 -9.77 14.15 17.39
CA GLU A 142 -10.11 13.01 18.28
C GLU A 142 -8.87 12.18 18.66
N ALA A 143 -7.90 12.06 17.76
CA ALA A 143 -6.63 11.38 17.99
C ALA A 143 -5.56 12.25 18.70
N GLY A 144 -5.84 13.53 18.97
CA GLY A 144 -4.88 14.46 19.59
C GLY A 144 -3.76 14.92 18.65
N GLU A 145 -3.86 14.66 17.36
CA GLU A 145 -2.87 15.06 16.36
C GLU A 145 -3.01 16.55 15.98
N LEU A 146 -4.20 17.10 16.13
CA LEU A 146 -4.53 18.50 15.87
C LEU A 146 -5.41 19.08 16.97
N GLU A 147 -5.40 20.41 17.10
CA GLU A 147 -6.32 21.17 17.92
C GLU A 147 -7.23 22.05 17.06
N ASN A 148 -8.50 22.18 17.48
CA ASN A 148 -9.43 23.15 16.93
C ASN A 148 -9.46 24.38 17.85
N ARG A 149 -8.72 25.42 17.49
CA ARG A 149 -8.52 26.60 18.38
C ARG A 149 -9.63 27.62 18.36
N ASN A 150 -10.25 27.91 17.23
CA ASN A 150 -11.35 28.86 17.10
C ASN A 150 -12.20 28.53 15.88
N TYR A 151 -13.48 28.24 16.07
CA TYR A 151 -14.51 28.07 15.03
C TYR A 151 -13.99 27.67 13.65
N GLY A 152 -13.40 26.44 13.59
CA GLY A 152 -12.96 25.86 12.32
C GLY A 152 -11.53 26.20 11.90
N GLN A 153 -10.67 26.66 12.81
CA GLN A 153 -9.23 26.79 12.59
C GLN A 153 -8.48 25.69 13.32
N TYR A 154 -7.59 25.02 12.60
CA TYR A 154 -6.84 23.86 13.06
C TYR A 154 -5.34 24.17 13.14
N SER A 155 -4.69 23.71 14.20
CA SER A 155 -3.24 23.84 14.43
C SER A 155 -2.67 22.53 14.99
N ILE A 156 -1.36 22.39 14.91
CA ILE A 156 -0.64 21.32 15.59
C ILE A 156 -0.57 21.67 17.09
N PRO A 157 -0.83 20.71 18.01
CA PRO A 157 -0.68 20.93 19.44
C PRO A 157 0.77 21.30 19.79
N ILE A 158 0.96 22.33 20.60
CA ILE A 158 2.29 22.68 21.13
C ILE A 158 2.56 21.73 22.29
N PRO A 159 3.65 20.94 22.24
CA PRO A 159 4.02 20.11 23.37
C PRO A 159 4.30 21.00 24.58
N GLY A 160 3.54 20.77 25.67
CA GLY A 160 3.70 21.46 26.96
C GLY A 160 4.94 21.01 27.72
#